data_6d893298d32fedb1f8b9e7ce9e72f3da
#
_entry.id   6d893298d32fedb1f8b9e7ce9e72f3da
#
_cell.length_a   1.000
_cell.length_b   1.000
_cell.length_c   1.000
_cell.angle_alpha   90.00
_cell.angle_beta   90.00
_cell.angle_gamma   90.00
#
_symmetry.space_group_name_H-M   'P 1'
#
loop_
_entity.id
_entity.type
_entity.pdbx_description
1 polymer ?
#
loop_
_entity_poly.entity_id
_entity_poly.type
_entity_poly.pdbx_seq_one_letter_code
_entity_poly.pdbx_strand_id
1 'polypeptide(L)'
;MKAIVLASGGLDSTVTAAVAKRDGHDLFFLTVSYGQRHRIEVDRARQVAQALGVVNHVVLDIDLRAIGGSALTANDPVPKDRSVTDRQGEIPSTYVPARNTIFLSLAIAYAETMKASLVYLGANVVDYSGYPDCRPEFLNAFEAMARLGTRSGVQGKGIEIRAPLLSLSKGEIVRLGASLNVPFHLTHSCYDPLASGVACGHCDSCRIRREGFRAAGMTDPIAYAEAEP
;
A
#
# COMPACT_ATOMS: atom_id res chain seq x y z
N MET A 1 21.02 5.37 3.76
CA MET A 1 20.73 4.26 4.72
C MET A 1 19.77 3.30 4.06
N LYS A 2 19.73 2.02 4.49
CA LYS A 2 18.78 1.04 3.97
C LYS A 2 17.38 1.28 4.53
N ALA A 3 16.37 1.27 3.64
CA ALA A 3 14.97 1.35 4.00
C ALA A 3 14.18 0.19 3.36
N ILE A 4 13.44 -0.54 4.17
CA ILE A 4 12.48 -1.52 3.67
C ILE A 4 11.20 -0.79 3.32
N VAL A 5 10.65 -1.02 2.15
CA VAL A 5 9.37 -0.44 1.71
C VAL A 5 8.38 -1.58 1.46
N LEU A 6 7.24 -1.54 2.14
CA LEU A 6 6.10 -2.40 1.83
C LEU A 6 5.48 -1.91 0.52
N ALA A 7 5.77 -2.62 -0.56
CA ALA A 7 5.44 -2.23 -1.93
C ALA A 7 4.34 -3.14 -2.51
N SER A 8 3.15 -2.61 -2.69
CA SER A 8 2.02 -3.33 -3.29
C SER A 8 1.92 -3.16 -4.81
N GLY A 9 2.68 -2.23 -5.41
CA GLY A 9 2.49 -1.81 -6.80
C GLY A 9 1.32 -0.83 -6.99
N GLY A 10 0.66 -0.43 -5.90
CA GLY A 10 -0.37 0.61 -5.88
C GLY A 10 0.22 2.03 -5.81
N LEU A 11 -0.64 3.03 -6.06
CA LEU A 11 -0.27 4.45 -6.05
C LEU A 11 0.43 4.85 -4.74
N ASP A 12 -0.19 4.58 -3.60
CA ASP A 12 0.29 5.05 -2.29
C ASP A 12 1.66 4.45 -1.93
N SER A 13 1.82 3.13 -2.11
CA SER A 13 3.10 2.47 -1.84
C SER A 13 4.21 2.96 -2.76
N THR A 14 3.89 3.33 -4.00
CA THR A 14 4.86 3.87 -4.96
C THR A 14 5.28 5.29 -4.58
N VAL A 15 4.32 6.16 -4.18
CA VAL A 15 4.64 7.50 -3.67
C VAL A 15 5.47 7.41 -2.39
N THR A 16 5.13 6.50 -1.49
CA THR A 16 5.92 6.22 -0.26
C THR A 16 7.36 5.82 -0.59
N ALA A 17 7.55 4.95 -1.58
CA ALA A 17 8.88 4.56 -2.04
C ALA A 17 9.67 5.75 -2.61
N ALA A 18 9.01 6.61 -3.39
CA ALA A 18 9.62 7.82 -3.94
C ALA A 18 10.02 8.82 -2.84
N VAL A 19 9.22 8.93 -1.77
CA VAL A 19 9.59 9.72 -0.58
C VAL A 19 10.84 9.15 0.08
N ALA A 20 10.89 7.84 0.33
CA ALA A 20 12.07 7.20 0.92
C ALA A 20 13.32 7.40 0.06
N LYS A 21 13.18 7.37 -1.28
CA LYS A 21 14.26 7.65 -2.23
C LYS A 21 14.73 9.11 -2.16
N ARG A 22 13.79 10.06 -2.13
CA ARG A 22 14.09 11.49 -1.96
C ARG A 22 14.87 11.75 -0.67
N ASP A 23 14.54 11.04 0.39
CA ASP A 23 15.18 11.16 1.71
C ASP A 23 16.60 10.52 1.73
N GLY A 24 17.09 10.03 0.59
CA GLY A 24 18.46 9.53 0.41
C GLY A 24 18.66 8.09 0.90
N HIS A 25 17.61 7.27 0.88
CA HIS A 25 17.70 5.88 1.31
C HIS A 25 17.88 4.90 0.13
N ASP A 26 18.66 3.85 0.38
CA ASP A 26 18.73 2.69 -0.51
C ASP A 26 17.47 1.83 -0.31
N LEU A 27 16.68 1.67 -1.36
CA LEU A 27 15.38 1.02 -1.28
C LEU A 27 15.50 -0.51 -1.40
N PHE A 28 14.84 -1.19 -0.48
CA PHE A 28 14.63 -2.64 -0.48
C PHE A 28 13.13 -2.90 -0.42
N PHE A 29 12.56 -3.47 -1.47
CA PHE A 29 11.12 -3.74 -1.52
C PHE A 29 10.76 -5.07 -0.90
N LEU A 30 9.66 -5.08 -0.17
CA LEU A 30 8.94 -6.26 0.25
C LEU A 30 7.52 -6.20 -0.30
N THR A 31 7.18 -7.10 -1.19
CA THR A 31 5.83 -7.32 -1.69
C THR A 31 5.28 -8.61 -1.10
N VAL A 32 4.08 -8.56 -0.58
CA VAL A 32 3.37 -9.74 -0.07
C VAL A 32 2.22 -10.07 -1.01
N SER A 33 2.30 -11.24 -1.64
CA SER A 33 1.20 -11.88 -2.35
C SER A 33 0.42 -12.69 -1.31
N TYR A 34 -0.81 -12.27 -1.01
CA TYR A 34 -1.57 -12.82 0.13
C TYR A 34 -2.84 -13.58 -0.28
N GLY A 35 -2.90 -13.99 -1.55
CA GLY A 35 -4.08 -14.64 -2.10
C GLY A 35 -5.15 -13.65 -2.57
N GLN A 36 -4.78 -12.37 -2.78
CA GLN A 36 -5.64 -11.38 -3.42
C GLN A 36 -6.09 -11.85 -4.82
N ARG A 37 -7.27 -11.38 -5.24
CA ARG A 37 -7.92 -11.83 -6.48
C ARG A 37 -7.05 -11.76 -7.74
N HIS A 38 -6.09 -10.82 -7.79
CA HIS A 38 -5.28 -10.55 -8.98
C HIS A 38 -3.80 -10.44 -8.67
N ARG A 39 -2.98 -11.12 -9.44
CA ARG A 39 -1.51 -11.03 -9.35
C ARG A 39 -0.92 -9.77 -9.99
N ILE A 40 -1.75 -8.98 -10.69
CA ILE A 40 -1.29 -7.77 -11.39
C ILE A 40 -0.55 -6.79 -10.48
N GLU A 41 -0.94 -6.70 -9.20
CA GLU A 41 -0.26 -5.85 -8.22
C GLU A 41 1.21 -6.24 -8.04
N VAL A 42 1.51 -7.55 -7.99
CA VAL A 42 2.89 -8.05 -7.85
C VAL A 42 3.73 -7.69 -9.07
N ASP A 43 3.15 -7.81 -10.28
CA ASP A 43 3.85 -7.44 -11.51
C ASP A 43 4.08 -5.94 -11.60
N ARG A 44 3.11 -5.13 -11.16
CA ARG A 44 3.26 -3.68 -11.04
C ARG A 44 4.32 -3.30 -10.01
N ALA A 45 4.38 -3.99 -8.86
CA ALA A 45 5.44 -3.76 -7.88
C ALA A 45 6.84 -4.03 -8.45
N ARG A 46 7.00 -5.07 -9.30
CA ARG A 46 8.26 -5.35 -10.01
C ARG A 46 8.64 -4.23 -11.00
N GLN A 47 7.67 -3.75 -11.79
CA GLN A 47 7.88 -2.66 -12.73
C GLN A 47 8.26 -1.36 -12.00
N VAL A 48 7.57 -1.03 -10.91
CA VAL A 48 7.88 0.11 -10.05
C VAL A 48 9.28 -0.03 -9.43
N ALA A 49 9.63 -1.22 -8.94
CA ALA A 49 10.96 -1.46 -8.37
C ALA A 49 12.07 -1.19 -9.38
N GLN A 50 11.89 -1.64 -10.63
CA GLN A 50 12.83 -1.36 -11.71
C GLN A 50 12.92 0.15 -12.03
N ALA A 51 11.78 0.81 -12.16
CA ALA A 51 11.71 2.25 -12.48
C ALA A 51 12.34 3.14 -11.39
N LEU A 52 12.21 2.75 -10.11
CA LEU A 52 12.79 3.47 -8.99
C LEU A 52 14.25 3.08 -8.69
N GLY A 53 14.81 2.08 -9.38
CA GLY A 53 16.17 1.61 -9.13
C GLY A 53 16.33 0.96 -7.75
N VAL A 54 15.38 0.11 -7.37
CA VAL A 54 15.39 -0.61 -6.10
C VAL A 54 16.54 -1.61 -6.06
N VAL A 55 17.28 -1.63 -4.95
CA VAL A 55 18.48 -2.46 -4.78
C VAL A 55 18.12 -3.95 -4.74
N ASN A 56 17.04 -4.29 -4.03
CA ASN A 56 16.54 -5.67 -3.95
C ASN A 56 15.02 -5.67 -3.74
N HIS A 57 14.34 -6.63 -4.35
CA HIS A 57 12.90 -6.79 -4.27
C HIS A 57 12.55 -8.24 -3.88
N VAL A 58 12.06 -8.42 -2.69
CA VAL A 58 11.57 -9.72 -2.19
C VAL A 58 10.06 -9.79 -2.37
N VAL A 59 9.58 -10.88 -2.93
CA VAL A 59 8.16 -11.22 -3.02
C VAL A 59 7.90 -12.44 -2.15
N LEU A 60 7.03 -12.31 -1.16
CA LEU A 60 6.60 -13.41 -0.29
C LEU A 60 5.17 -13.82 -0.64
N ASP A 61 4.96 -15.11 -0.80
CA ASP A 61 3.63 -15.69 -0.98
C ASP A 61 3.13 -16.23 0.36
N ILE A 62 1.97 -15.71 0.80
CA ILE A 62 1.19 -16.22 1.94
C ILE A 62 -0.26 -16.39 1.48
N ASP A 63 -1.02 -17.28 2.10
CA ASP A 63 -2.43 -17.47 1.70
C ASP A 63 -3.38 -17.07 2.83
N LEU A 64 -3.82 -15.81 2.82
CA LEU A 64 -4.82 -15.30 3.76
C LEU A 64 -6.26 -15.73 3.40
N ARG A 65 -6.48 -16.36 2.24
CA ARG A 65 -7.80 -16.93 1.90
C ARG A 65 -8.18 -18.06 2.85
N ALA A 66 -7.19 -18.77 3.40
CA ALA A 66 -7.42 -19.80 4.42
C ALA A 66 -8.02 -19.23 5.71
N ILE A 67 -7.81 -17.94 6.00
CA ILE A 67 -8.40 -17.23 7.15
C ILE A 67 -9.74 -16.60 6.74
N GLY A 68 -9.82 -16.01 5.54
CA GLY A 68 -11.02 -15.36 5.02
C GLY A 68 -11.33 -14.00 5.66
N GLY A 69 -12.62 -13.68 5.74
CA GLY A 69 -13.13 -12.50 6.45
C GLY A 69 -13.03 -11.17 5.65
N SER A 70 -12.75 -11.21 4.35
CA SER A 70 -12.72 -10.02 3.50
C SER A 70 -13.16 -10.34 2.07
N ALA A 71 -13.84 -9.40 1.42
CA ALA A 71 -14.16 -9.46 0.00
C ALA A 71 -12.91 -9.53 -0.90
N LEU A 72 -11.72 -9.21 -0.40
CA LEU A 72 -10.46 -9.35 -1.15
C LEU A 72 -9.83 -10.74 -1.05
N THR A 73 -10.21 -11.54 -0.06
CA THR A 73 -9.69 -12.89 0.19
C THR A 73 -10.76 -13.98 0.14
N ALA A 74 -12.01 -13.62 -0.15
CA ALA A 74 -13.15 -14.52 -0.32
C ALA A 74 -13.78 -14.34 -1.71
N ASN A 75 -14.84 -15.10 -2.00
CA ASN A 75 -15.61 -14.96 -3.24
C ASN A 75 -16.72 -13.90 -3.16
N ASP A 76 -16.76 -13.14 -2.06
CA ASP A 76 -17.76 -12.09 -1.88
C ASP A 76 -17.56 -10.96 -2.90
N PRO A 77 -18.63 -10.38 -3.45
CA PRO A 77 -18.49 -9.30 -4.42
C PRO A 77 -17.80 -8.08 -3.81
N VAL A 78 -16.86 -7.49 -4.54
CA VAL A 78 -16.25 -6.21 -4.16
C VAL A 78 -17.29 -5.11 -4.33
N PRO A 79 -17.56 -4.30 -3.29
CA PRO A 79 -18.51 -3.19 -3.39
C PRO A 79 -18.10 -2.21 -4.48
N LYS A 80 -19.08 -1.77 -5.28
CA LYS A 80 -18.90 -0.80 -6.37
C LYS A 80 -19.83 0.40 -6.16
N ASP A 81 -19.44 1.53 -6.72
CA ASP A 81 -20.22 2.77 -6.83
C ASP A 81 -20.75 3.35 -5.50
N ARG A 82 -20.09 3.02 -4.38
CA ARG A 82 -20.44 3.59 -3.08
C ARG A 82 -20.21 5.11 -3.06
N SER A 83 -21.13 5.85 -2.44
CA SER A 83 -20.97 7.29 -2.22
C SER A 83 -19.89 7.59 -1.17
N VAL A 84 -19.48 8.85 -1.04
CA VAL A 84 -18.51 9.26 -0.01
C VAL A 84 -19.10 9.01 1.40
N THR A 85 -20.40 9.23 1.56
CA THR A 85 -21.11 9.00 2.84
C THR A 85 -21.17 7.52 3.22
N ASP A 86 -21.34 6.62 2.24
CA ASP A 86 -21.37 5.17 2.46
C ASP A 86 -20.01 4.59 2.88
N ARG A 87 -18.95 5.37 2.65
CA ARG A 87 -17.57 4.99 2.99
C ARG A 87 -17.15 5.47 4.39
N GLN A 88 -17.98 6.29 5.06
CA GLN A 88 -17.65 6.86 6.37
C GLN A 88 -18.20 6.01 7.51
N GLY A 89 -17.39 5.78 8.54
CA GLY A 89 -17.82 5.28 9.85
C GLY A 89 -17.88 3.77 10.04
N GLU A 90 -17.75 2.96 8.99
CA GLU A 90 -17.74 1.50 9.11
C GLU A 90 -16.43 0.88 8.59
N ILE A 91 -16.05 -0.25 9.17
CA ILE A 91 -14.96 -1.06 8.64
C ILE A 91 -15.46 -1.70 7.33
N PRO A 92 -14.89 -1.37 6.17
CA PRO A 92 -15.41 -1.86 4.89
C PRO A 92 -15.17 -3.37 4.73
N SER A 93 -16.03 -4.05 3.97
CA SER A 93 -15.88 -5.49 3.65
C SER A 93 -14.58 -5.83 2.92
N THR A 94 -13.88 -4.83 2.37
CA THR A 94 -12.56 -4.95 1.76
C THR A 94 -11.40 -4.93 2.77
N TYR A 95 -11.69 -4.69 4.05
CA TYR A 95 -10.68 -4.83 5.10
C TYR A 95 -10.27 -6.30 5.23
N VAL A 96 -8.99 -6.59 5.07
CA VAL A 96 -8.43 -7.92 5.33
C VAL A 96 -7.95 -7.93 6.78
N PRO A 97 -8.53 -8.80 7.64
CA PRO A 97 -8.24 -8.80 9.07
C PRO A 97 -6.75 -8.86 9.37
N ALA A 98 -6.26 -7.87 10.15
CA ALA A 98 -4.88 -7.74 10.60
C ALA A 98 -3.81 -7.78 9.49
N ARG A 99 -4.15 -7.44 8.24
CA ARG A 99 -3.22 -7.53 7.11
C ARG A 99 -1.96 -6.71 7.33
N ASN A 100 -2.09 -5.46 7.77
CA ASN A 100 -0.91 -4.62 8.02
C ASN A 100 -0.09 -5.10 9.22
N THR A 101 -0.70 -5.73 10.22
CA THR A 101 0.03 -6.40 11.32
C THR A 101 0.95 -7.50 10.78
N ILE A 102 0.43 -8.37 9.91
CA ILE A 102 1.20 -9.45 9.27
C ILE A 102 2.32 -8.85 8.39
N PHE A 103 1.99 -7.87 7.55
CA PHE A 103 2.96 -7.28 6.62
C PHE A 103 4.07 -6.52 7.35
N LEU A 104 3.75 -5.78 8.39
CA LEU A 104 4.75 -5.11 9.22
C LEU A 104 5.64 -6.12 9.94
N SER A 105 5.10 -7.25 10.43
CA SER A 105 5.90 -8.31 11.05
C SER A 105 6.94 -8.88 10.06
N LEU A 106 6.52 -9.14 8.82
CA LEU A 106 7.42 -9.60 7.75
C LEU A 106 8.46 -8.51 7.39
N ALA A 107 8.03 -7.24 7.35
CA ALA A 107 8.93 -6.12 7.06
C ALA A 107 9.98 -5.92 8.15
N ILE A 108 9.62 -6.06 9.43
CA ILE A 108 10.56 -6.02 10.55
C ILE A 108 11.58 -7.16 10.47
N ALA A 109 11.13 -8.39 10.19
CA ALA A 109 12.03 -9.53 10.02
C ALA A 109 13.03 -9.31 8.87
N TYR A 110 12.53 -8.75 7.75
CA TYR A 110 13.39 -8.43 6.61
C TYR A 110 14.35 -7.27 6.93
N ALA A 111 13.87 -6.23 7.61
CA ALA A 111 14.70 -5.09 8.05
C ALA A 111 15.84 -5.55 8.98
N GLU A 112 15.55 -6.42 9.93
CA GLU A 112 16.56 -6.97 10.84
C GLU A 112 17.62 -7.77 10.08
N THR A 113 17.21 -8.63 9.13
CA THR A 113 18.11 -9.42 8.27
C THR A 113 19.00 -8.51 7.42
N MET A 114 18.46 -7.45 6.86
CA MET A 114 19.18 -6.50 5.99
C MET A 114 19.96 -5.45 6.78
N LYS A 115 19.85 -5.43 8.12
CA LYS A 115 20.38 -4.39 9.00
C LYS A 115 19.88 -3.00 8.57
N ALA A 116 18.61 -2.93 8.17
CA ALA A 116 17.92 -1.68 7.89
C ALA A 116 17.29 -1.14 9.18
N SER A 117 17.30 0.17 9.36
CA SER A 117 16.71 0.84 10.53
C SER A 117 15.35 1.47 10.23
N LEU A 118 14.86 1.35 9.01
CA LEU A 118 13.65 2.02 8.54
C LEU A 118 12.73 1.04 7.80
N VAL A 119 11.45 1.09 8.13
CA VAL A 119 10.35 0.44 7.39
C VAL A 119 9.38 1.51 6.95
N TYR A 120 9.08 1.58 5.66
CA TYR A 120 8.11 2.50 5.07
C TYR A 120 6.82 1.78 4.69
N LEU A 121 5.69 2.37 5.07
CA LEU A 121 4.34 1.87 4.79
C LEU A 121 3.50 2.98 4.16
N GLY A 122 2.81 2.67 3.06
CA GLY A 122 1.87 3.57 2.38
C GLY A 122 0.48 3.59 3.03
N ALA A 123 0.41 3.66 4.37
CA ALA A 123 -0.86 3.81 5.09
C ALA A 123 -1.39 5.24 4.95
N ASN A 124 -2.73 5.35 4.87
CA ASN A 124 -3.45 6.61 4.82
C ASN A 124 -4.75 6.49 5.63
N VAL A 125 -5.05 7.47 6.49
CA VAL A 125 -6.26 7.48 7.32
C VAL A 125 -7.34 8.42 6.78
N VAL A 126 -7.01 9.30 5.84
CA VAL A 126 -7.94 10.28 5.28
C VAL A 126 -8.91 9.62 4.30
N ASP A 127 -8.38 8.78 3.41
CA ASP A 127 -9.17 8.11 2.38
C ASP A 127 -9.82 6.80 2.85
N TYR A 128 -9.18 6.13 3.81
CA TYR A 128 -9.54 4.82 4.34
C TYR A 128 -9.66 4.84 5.87
N SER A 129 -10.45 5.79 6.39
CA SER A 129 -10.63 5.98 7.84
C SER A 129 -11.17 4.75 8.59
N GLY A 130 -11.75 3.77 7.86
CA GLY A 130 -12.27 2.53 8.43
C GLY A 130 -11.24 1.42 8.68
N TYR A 131 -9.99 1.56 8.28
CA TYR A 131 -8.99 0.49 8.49
C TYR A 131 -8.26 0.67 9.83
N PRO A 132 -8.53 -0.18 10.85
CA PRO A 132 -7.97 -0.02 12.19
C PRO A 132 -6.44 -0.13 12.20
N ASP A 133 -5.86 -0.90 11.29
CA ASP A 133 -4.43 -1.16 11.15
C ASP A 133 -3.68 -0.14 10.26
N CYS A 134 -4.30 1.01 10.01
CA CYS A 134 -3.66 2.18 9.37
C CYS A 134 -3.50 3.36 10.33
N ARG A 135 -4.10 3.31 11.53
CA ARG A 135 -4.12 4.43 12.47
C ARG A 135 -2.75 4.72 13.12
N PRO A 136 -2.45 5.98 13.47
CA PRO A 136 -1.19 6.35 14.13
C PRO A 136 -0.93 5.56 15.40
N GLU A 137 -1.98 5.34 16.22
CA GLU A 137 -1.87 4.61 17.49
C GLU A 137 -1.44 3.16 17.27
N PHE A 138 -1.96 2.52 16.21
CA PHE A 138 -1.55 1.17 15.82
C PHE A 138 -0.08 1.14 15.40
N LEU A 139 0.35 2.06 14.55
CA LEU A 139 1.74 2.11 14.07
C LEU A 139 2.73 2.34 15.21
N ASN A 140 2.41 3.26 16.14
CA ASN A 140 3.21 3.54 17.32
C ASN A 140 3.30 2.33 18.26
N ALA A 141 2.18 1.65 18.51
CA ALA A 141 2.14 0.45 19.33
C ALA A 141 2.93 -0.70 18.69
N PHE A 142 2.82 -0.85 17.36
CA PHE A 142 3.57 -1.86 16.62
C PHE A 142 5.08 -1.60 16.67
N GLU A 143 5.53 -0.35 16.50
CA GLU A 143 6.94 0.01 16.64
C GLU A 143 7.45 -0.27 18.05
N ALA A 144 6.67 0.07 19.07
CA ALA A 144 7.03 -0.22 20.47
C ALA A 144 7.17 -1.74 20.71
N MET A 145 6.23 -2.54 20.20
CA MET A 145 6.30 -4.01 20.24
C MET A 145 7.55 -4.54 19.52
N ALA A 146 7.86 -4.01 18.34
CA ALA A 146 9.03 -4.41 17.56
C ALA A 146 10.35 -4.10 18.32
N ARG A 147 10.42 -2.98 19.03
CA ARG A 147 11.58 -2.64 19.90
C ARG A 147 11.81 -3.65 21.02
N LEU A 148 10.75 -4.24 21.55
CA LEU A 148 10.84 -5.25 22.61
C LEU A 148 11.13 -6.65 22.05
N GLY A 149 10.62 -6.97 20.87
CA GLY A 149 10.60 -8.33 20.29
C GLY A 149 11.70 -8.61 19.28
N THR A 150 12.62 -7.67 19.00
CA THR A 150 13.69 -7.87 18.02
C THR A 150 15.08 -7.74 18.64
N ARG A 151 16.08 -8.39 18.04
CA ARG A 151 17.48 -8.27 18.45
C ARG A 151 17.94 -6.80 18.38
N SER A 152 17.65 -6.13 17.26
CA SER A 152 18.02 -4.73 17.05
C SER A 152 17.40 -3.82 18.12
N GLY A 153 16.13 -4.04 18.45
CA GLY A 153 15.43 -3.29 19.49
C GLY A 153 16.06 -3.45 20.87
N VAL A 154 16.32 -4.69 21.29
CA VAL A 154 16.97 -5.00 22.59
C VAL A 154 18.39 -4.43 22.66
N GLN A 155 19.08 -4.30 21.53
CA GLN A 155 20.42 -3.69 21.44
C GLN A 155 20.38 -2.15 21.33
N GLY A 156 19.21 -1.50 21.51
CA GLY A 156 19.05 -0.06 21.42
C GLY A 156 19.09 0.51 20.00
N LYS A 157 18.98 -0.35 18.97
CA LYS A 157 18.97 0.00 17.54
C LYS A 157 17.61 -0.32 16.91
N GLY A 158 16.54 0.19 17.51
CA GLY A 158 15.17 -0.09 17.05
C GLY A 158 14.94 0.26 15.58
N ILE A 159 14.00 -0.45 14.97
CA ILE A 159 13.55 -0.17 13.61
C ILE A 159 12.40 0.83 13.72
N GLU A 160 12.51 1.95 13.01
CA GLU A 160 11.49 3.00 12.93
C GLU A 160 10.49 2.70 11.81
N ILE A 161 9.20 2.89 12.09
CA ILE A 161 8.14 2.75 11.09
C ILE A 161 7.73 4.14 10.59
N ARG A 162 7.80 4.35 9.30
CA ARG A 162 7.43 5.61 8.63
C ARG A 162 6.23 5.43 7.70
N ALA A 163 5.21 6.25 7.93
CA ALA A 163 4.01 6.34 7.09
C ALA A 163 3.85 7.79 6.59
N PRO A 164 4.63 8.21 5.57
CA PRO A 164 4.70 9.62 5.16
C PRO A 164 3.41 10.17 4.55
N LEU A 165 2.46 9.31 4.19
CA LEU A 165 1.20 9.70 3.56
C LEU A 165 0.02 9.71 4.54
N LEU A 166 0.26 9.44 5.82
CA LEU A 166 -0.76 9.08 6.80
C LEU A 166 -1.89 10.11 6.89
N SER A 167 -1.57 11.40 6.86
CA SER A 167 -2.51 12.52 7.00
C SER A 167 -2.80 13.28 5.70
N LEU A 168 -2.31 12.79 4.56
CA LEU A 168 -2.50 13.46 3.27
C LEU A 168 -3.79 13.00 2.60
N SER A 169 -4.54 13.91 2.00
CA SER A 169 -5.62 13.57 1.07
C SER A 169 -5.07 12.95 -0.22
N LYS A 170 -5.89 12.20 -0.95
CA LYS A 170 -5.46 11.57 -2.21
C LYS A 170 -4.95 12.58 -3.23
N GLY A 171 -5.55 13.76 -3.29
CA GLY A 171 -5.07 14.84 -4.16
C GLY A 171 -3.65 15.33 -3.78
N GLU A 172 -3.37 15.43 -2.48
CA GLU A 172 -2.03 15.78 -1.99
C GLU A 172 -1.02 14.68 -2.26
N ILE A 173 -1.42 13.41 -2.11
CA ILE A 173 -0.57 12.26 -2.45
C ILE A 173 -0.22 12.26 -3.95
N VAL A 174 -1.18 12.55 -4.82
CA VAL A 174 -0.95 12.64 -6.28
C VAL A 174 0.00 13.81 -6.59
N ARG A 175 -0.23 15.00 -6.02
CA ARG A 175 0.68 16.15 -6.20
C ARG A 175 2.10 15.87 -5.72
N LEU A 176 2.23 15.25 -4.53
CA LEU A 176 3.53 14.83 -4.00
C LEU A 176 4.23 13.84 -4.94
N GLY A 177 3.51 12.82 -5.39
CA GLY A 177 4.04 11.83 -6.32
C GLY A 177 4.47 12.47 -7.66
N ALA A 178 3.69 13.40 -8.19
CA ALA A 178 4.04 14.14 -9.40
C ALA A 178 5.34 14.96 -9.22
N SER A 179 5.48 15.64 -8.08
CA SER A 179 6.71 16.40 -7.76
C SER A 179 7.95 15.51 -7.62
N LEU A 180 7.76 14.22 -7.31
CA LEU A 180 8.81 13.21 -7.20
C LEU A 180 8.97 12.35 -8.47
N ASN A 181 8.32 12.72 -9.57
CA ASN A 181 8.33 12.00 -10.85
C ASN A 181 7.92 10.52 -10.71
N VAL A 182 6.92 10.23 -9.87
CA VAL A 182 6.39 8.89 -9.71
C VAL A 182 5.78 8.38 -11.02
N PRO A 183 6.14 7.18 -11.50
CA PRO A 183 5.60 6.61 -12.72
C PRO A 183 4.17 6.07 -12.49
N PHE A 184 3.19 6.94 -12.35
CA PHE A 184 1.80 6.57 -12.04
C PHE A 184 1.17 5.58 -13.04
N HIS A 185 1.61 5.60 -14.31
CA HIS A 185 1.16 4.66 -15.34
C HIS A 185 1.55 3.20 -15.05
N LEU A 186 2.56 2.96 -14.21
CA LEU A 186 2.96 1.63 -13.76
C LEU A 186 2.16 1.16 -12.54
N THR A 187 1.42 2.05 -11.86
CA THR A 187 0.73 1.70 -10.62
C THR A 187 -0.66 1.13 -10.88
N HIS A 188 -1.08 0.19 -10.01
CA HIS A 188 -2.41 -0.41 -10.06
C HIS A 188 -3.05 -0.39 -8.67
N SER A 189 -4.30 0.06 -8.57
CA SER A 189 -5.00 0.19 -7.29
C SER A 189 -6.36 -0.52 -7.26
N CYS A 190 -6.81 -1.07 -8.39
CA CYS A 190 -8.13 -1.67 -8.51
C CYS A 190 -8.25 -2.96 -7.69
N TYR A 191 -9.34 -3.09 -6.93
CA TYR A 191 -9.65 -4.30 -6.15
C TYR A 191 -10.29 -5.42 -6.99
N ASP A 192 -10.84 -5.08 -8.15
CA ASP A 192 -11.60 -6.00 -9.00
C ASP A 192 -11.36 -5.64 -10.49
N PRO A 193 -10.12 -5.79 -11.00
CA PRO A 193 -9.81 -5.51 -12.39
C PRO A 193 -10.45 -6.54 -13.32
N LEU A 194 -10.62 -6.16 -14.59
CA LEU A 194 -11.03 -7.09 -15.65
C LEU A 194 -9.97 -8.17 -15.87
N ALA A 195 -10.33 -9.25 -16.53
CA ALA A 195 -9.40 -10.32 -16.90
C ALA A 195 -8.20 -9.82 -17.74
N SER A 196 -8.38 -8.73 -18.50
CA SER A 196 -7.32 -8.02 -19.22
C SER A 196 -6.35 -7.24 -18.32
N GLY A 197 -6.65 -7.10 -17.03
CA GLY A 197 -5.90 -6.28 -16.09
C GLY A 197 -6.27 -4.79 -16.09
N VAL A 198 -7.25 -4.37 -16.91
CA VAL A 198 -7.77 -2.99 -16.91
C VAL A 198 -8.54 -2.74 -15.61
N ALA A 199 -8.35 -1.57 -15.00
CA ALA A 199 -9.02 -1.20 -13.76
C ALA A 199 -10.55 -1.05 -13.97
N CYS A 200 -11.36 -1.57 -13.04
CA CYS A 200 -12.82 -1.57 -13.20
C CYS A 200 -13.46 -0.16 -13.20
N GLY A 201 -12.81 0.83 -12.60
CA GLY A 201 -13.33 2.20 -12.50
C GLY A 201 -14.36 2.43 -11.38
N HIS A 202 -14.95 1.38 -10.81
CA HIS A 202 -16.14 1.41 -9.96
C HIS A 202 -15.90 1.07 -8.48
N CYS A 203 -14.88 0.25 -8.16
CA CYS A 203 -14.57 -0.06 -6.77
C CYS A 203 -14.06 1.18 -6.03
N ASP A 204 -14.14 1.17 -4.70
CA ASP A 204 -13.74 2.31 -3.87
C ASP A 204 -12.32 2.81 -4.18
N SER A 205 -11.37 1.88 -4.37
CA SER A 205 -10.00 2.25 -4.68
C SER A 205 -9.86 2.97 -6.04
N CYS A 206 -10.61 2.54 -7.06
CA CYS A 206 -10.64 3.24 -8.34
C CYS A 206 -11.25 4.64 -8.22
N ARG A 207 -12.36 4.77 -7.49
CA ARG A 207 -13.04 6.05 -7.29
C ARG A 207 -12.17 7.04 -6.53
N ILE A 208 -11.59 6.60 -5.40
CA ILE A 208 -10.67 7.43 -4.60
C ILE A 208 -9.47 7.87 -5.44
N ARG A 209 -8.89 6.97 -6.25
CA ARG A 209 -7.78 7.30 -7.13
C ARG A 209 -8.18 8.37 -8.16
N ARG A 210 -9.30 8.18 -8.88
CA ARG A 210 -9.81 9.15 -9.87
C ARG A 210 -10.14 10.50 -9.24
N GLU A 211 -10.77 10.50 -8.07
CA GLU A 211 -11.05 11.71 -7.30
C GLU A 211 -9.74 12.42 -6.91
N GLY A 212 -8.70 11.68 -6.50
CA GLY A 212 -7.40 12.22 -6.17
C GLY A 212 -6.70 12.90 -7.34
N PHE A 213 -6.68 12.27 -8.53
CA PHE A 213 -6.14 12.90 -9.74
C PHE A 213 -6.92 14.16 -10.13
N ARG A 214 -8.26 14.12 -10.07
CA ARG A 214 -9.10 15.29 -10.32
C ARG A 214 -8.80 16.43 -9.32
N ALA A 215 -8.71 16.14 -8.03
CA ALA A 215 -8.37 17.12 -7.00
C ALA A 215 -6.95 17.68 -7.12
N ALA A 216 -6.05 16.92 -7.76
CA ALA A 216 -4.70 17.38 -8.09
C ALA A 216 -4.67 18.24 -9.38
N GLY A 217 -5.75 18.33 -10.14
CA GLY A 217 -5.80 18.99 -11.45
C GLY A 217 -5.06 18.19 -12.56
N MET A 218 -4.96 16.87 -12.41
CA MET A 218 -4.21 15.99 -13.29
C MET A 218 -5.11 14.91 -13.90
N THR A 219 -4.71 14.41 -15.08
CA THR A 219 -5.32 13.23 -15.69
C THR A 219 -4.65 11.97 -15.16
N ASP A 220 -5.43 10.98 -14.75
CA ASP A 220 -4.90 9.68 -14.37
C ASP A 220 -4.39 8.94 -15.62
N PRO A 221 -3.12 8.50 -15.63
CA PRO A 221 -2.52 7.89 -16.82
C PRO A 221 -2.89 6.42 -17.04
N ILE A 222 -3.70 5.79 -16.18
CA ILE A 222 -4.13 4.40 -16.38
C ILE A 222 -5.47 4.32 -17.10
N ALA A 223 -5.69 3.20 -17.79
CA ALA A 223 -6.98 2.90 -18.40
C ALA A 223 -7.98 2.35 -17.37
N TYR A 224 -9.24 2.69 -17.55
CA TYR A 224 -10.38 2.15 -16.83
C TYR A 224 -11.32 1.45 -17.80
N ALA A 225 -12.05 0.45 -17.32
CA ALA A 225 -13.16 -0.12 -18.08
C ALA A 225 -14.17 0.99 -18.40
N GLU A 226 -14.69 0.97 -19.62
CA GLU A 226 -15.84 1.81 -19.96
C GLU A 226 -17.03 1.37 -19.11
N ALA A 227 -17.86 2.33 -18.69
CA ALA A 227 -19.12 1.97 -18.05
C ALA A 227 -19.91 1.10 -19.04
N GLU A 228 -20.36 -0.07 -18.59
CA GLU A 228 -21.38 -0.79 -19.38
C GLU A 228 -22.58 0.16 -19.56
N PRO A 229 -23.12 0.25 -20.79
CA PRO A 229 -24.19 1.19 -21.13
C PRO A 229 -25.48 0.92 -20.34
#